data_78719da335a0ecfcc8ffd0455225fa80
#
_entry.id   78719da335a0ecfcc8ffd0455225fa80
#
_cell.length_a   1.000
_cell.length_b   1.000
_cell.length_c   1.000
_cell.angle_alpha   90.00
_cell.angle_beta   90.00
_cell.angle_gamma   90.00
#
_symmetry.space_group_name_H-M   'P 1'
#
loop_
_entity.id
_entity.type
_entity.pdbx_description
1 polymer ?
#
loop_
_entity_poly.entity_id
_entity_poly.type
_entity_poly.pdbx_seq_one_letter_code
_entity_poly.pdbx_strand_id
1 'polypeptide(L)' 'MESFDNSVYKQHGYADRAEYLAELSDEYGAELVEALTSMLPESEDFDGLVIELQDNAGLFD' A
#
# COMPACT_ATOMS: atom_id res chain seq x y z
N MET A 1 -3.37 1.44 -23.03
CA MET A 1 -3.33 1.22 -22.42
C MET A 1 -3.06 0.57 -21.57
N GLU A 2 -2.59 0.56 -21.09
CA GLU A 2 -2.56 -0.19 -20.37
C GLU A 2 -2.95 0.10 -19.22
N SER A 3 -3.76 -0.30 -18.94
CA SER A 3 -4.29 -0.05 -17.68
C SER A 3 -3.44 -0.71 -16.64
N PHE A 4 -3.62 -0.29 -15.43
CA PHE A 4 -2.93 -0.89 -14.30
C PHE A 4 -3.49 -2.29 -14.08
N ASP A 5 -2.65 -3.28 -14.02
CA ASP A 5 -3.15 -4.64 -13.79
C ASP A 5 -2.72 -5.15 -12.42
N ASN A 6 -3.23 -6.30 -12.03
CA ASN A 6 -3.02 -6.83 -10.69
C ASN A 6 -1.86 -7.81 -10.58
N SER A 7 -1.04 -7.92 -11.63
CA SER A 7 0.00 -8.93 -11.60
C SER A 7 1.04 -8.67 -10.51
N VAL A 8 1.34 -7.40 -10.23
CA VAL A 8 2.30 -7.09 -9.18
C VAL A 8 1.76 -7.50 -7.80
N TYR A 9 0.46 -7.33 -7.58
CA TYR A 9 -0.14 -7.75 -6.32
C TYR A 9 -0.14 -9.25 -6.18
N LYS A 10 -0.43 -9.95 -7.26
CA LYS A 10 -0.41 -11.41 -7.24
C LYS A 10 0.99 -11.97 -6.99
N GLN A 11 2.01 -11.30 -7.49
CA GLN A 11 3.39 -11.69 -7.25
C GLN A 11 3.74 -11.61 -5.76
N HIS A 12 3.08 -10.71 -5.05
CA HIS A 12 3.31 -10.54 -3.62
C HIS A 12 2.31 -11.29 -2.74
N GLY A 13 1.46 -12.09 -3.35
CA GLY A 13 0.53 -12.93 -2.61
C GLY A 13 -0.84 -12.34 -2.38
N TYR A 14 -1.20 -11.29 -3.11
CA TYR A 14 -2.49 -10.64 -2.98
C TYR A 14 -3.31 -10.84 -4.25
N ALA A 15 -4.62 -10.93 -4.10
CA ALA A 15 -5.49 -11.09 -5.26
C ALA A 15 -5.54 -9.83 -6.09
N ASP A 16 -5.57 -8.67 -5.42
CA ASP A 16 -5.66 -7.38 -6.09
C ASP A 16 -5.21 -6.29 -5.11
N ARG A 17 -5.32 -5.05 -5.57
CA ARG A 17 -4.90 -3.91 -4.76
C ARG A 17 -5.73 -3.77 -3.48
N ALA A 18 -7.03 -4.06 -3.58
CA ALA A 18 -7.90 -3.92 -2.41
C ALA A 18 -7.44 -4.85 -1.29
N GLU A 19 -7.05 -6.07 -1.62
CA GLU A 19 -6.57 -7.01 -0.64
C GLU A 19 -5.24 -6.56 -0.06
N TYR A 20 -4.36 -6.04 -0.92
CA TYR A 20 -3.07 -5.53 -0.47
C TYR A 20 -3.26 -4.37 0.52
N LEU A 21 -4.12 -3.42 0.19
CA LEU A 21 -4.34 -2.28 1.06
C LEU A 21 -5.04 -2.67 2.36
N ALA A 22 -5.91 -3.68 2.31
CA ALA A 22 -6.54 -4.19 3.52
C ALA A 22 -5.51 -4.80 4.46
N GLU A 23 -4.55 -5.50 3.90
CA GLU A 23 -3.47 -6.08 4.69
C GLU A 23 -2.64 -4.97 5.35
N LEU A 24 -2.30 -3.94 4.60
CA LEU A 24 -1.55 -2.82 5.14
C LEU A 24 -2.36 -2.09 6.21
N SER A 25 -3.66 -1.94 6.00
CA SER A 25 -4.52 -1.28 6.97
C SER A 25 -4.56 -2.06 8.28
N ASP A 26 -4.53 -3.38 8.18
CA ASP A 26 -4.53 -4.22 9.35
C ASP A 26 -3.22 -4.08 10.12
N GLU A 27 -2.13 -3.88 9.42
CA GLU A 27 -0.82 -3.81 10.02
C GLU A 27 -0.45 -2.41 10.51
N TYR A 28 -0.79 -1.39 9.74
CA TYR A 28 -0.37 -0.01 10.02
C TYR A 28 -1.52 0.90 10.44
N GLY A 29 -2.76 0.49 10.24
CA GLY A 29 -3.90 1.33 10.55
C GLY A 29 -4.56 1.88 9.29
N ALA A 30 -5.89 1.77 9.22
CA ALA A 30 -6.63 2.16 8.02
C ALA A 30 -6.48 3.65 7.73
N GLU A 31 -6.48 4.48 8.77
CA GLU A 31 -6.41 5.93 8.57
C GLU A 31 -5.09 6.34 7.93
N LEU A 32 -4.00 5.74 8.38
CA LEU A 32 -2.69 6.07 7.82
C LEU A 32 -2.59 5.59 6.38
N VAL A 33 -3.04 4.38 6.13
CA VAL A 33 -2.98 3.83 4.77
C VAL A 33 -3.83 4.66 3.83
N GLU A 34 -5.03 5.06 4.24
CA GLU A 34 -5.89 5.88 3.40
C GLU A 34 -5.29 7.25 3.13
N ALA A 35 -4.70 7.85 4.13
CA ALA A 35 -4.09 9.17 3.95
C ALA A 35 -2.94 9.10 2.95
N LEU A 36 -2.12 8.08 3.05
CA LEU A 36 -0.98 7.95 2.15
C LEU A 36 -1.41 7.58 0.74
N THR A 37 -2.42 6.70 0.61
CA THR A 37 -2.88 6.33 -0.73
C THR A 37 -3.59 7.47 -1.44
N SER A 38 -4.10 8.45 -0.69
CA SER A 38 -4.65 9.66 -1.29
C SER A 38 -3.57 10.54 -1.89
N MET A 39 -2.36 10.47 -1.35
CA MET A 39 -1.26 11.33 -1.77
C MET A 39 -0.36 10.67 -2.79
N LEU A 40 -0.29 9.35 -2.78
CA LEU A 40 0.64 8.62 -3.62
C LEU A 40 -0.11 7.85 -4.72
N PRO A 41 0.44 7.81 -5.95
CA PRO A 41 -0.21 7.05 -7.01
C PRO A 41 -0.05 5.55 -6.81
N GLU A 42 -0.84 4.79 -7.55
CA GLU A 42 -0.79 3.33 -7.47
C GLU A 42 0.61 2.78 -7.77
N SER A 43 1.34 3.45 -8.63
CA SER A 43 2.69 3.00 -8.98
C SER A 43 3.65 3.02 -7.80
N GLU A 44 3.28 3.70 -6.71
CA GLU A 44 4.12 3.76 -5.51
C GLU A 44 3.69 2.77 -4.43
N ASP A 45 2.75 1.89 -4.74
CA ASP A 45 2.20 0.98 -3.72
C ASP A 45 3.27 0.08 -3.09
N PHE A 46 4.26 -0.35 -3.86
CA PHE A 46 5.34 -1.20 -3.35
C PHE A 46 6.65 -0.45 -3.18
N ASP A 47 6.60 0.86 -3.25
CA ASP A 47 7.79 1.70 -3.17
C ASP A 47 7.55 2.81 -2.17
N GLY A 48 7.06 3.97 -2.63
CA GLY A 48 6.85 5.10 -1.76
C GLY A 48 5.89 4.84 -0.63
N LEU A 49 4.81 4.12 -0.91
CA LEU A 49 3.83 3.81 0.13
C LEU A 49 4.44 2.97 1.24
N VAL A 50 5.18 1.93 0.89
CA VAL A 50 5.81 1.07 1.89
C VAL A 50 6.83 1.83 2.71
N ILE A 51 7.61 2.68 2.06
CA ILE A 51 8.62 3.48 2.75
C ILE A 51 7.95 4.41 3.76
N GLU A 52 6.89 5.09 3.34
CA GLU A 52 6.20 6.01 4.24
C GLU A 52 5.53 5.30 5.40
N LEU A 53 4.97 4.13 5.13
CA LEU A 53 4.36 3.36 6.22
C LEU A 53 5.39 2.91 7.24
N GLN A 54 6.54 2.47 6.78
CA GLN A 54 7.60 2.03 7.68
C GLN A 54 8.17 3.19 8.48
N ASP A 55 8.32 4.35 7.84
CA ASP A 55 8.80 5.55 8.53
C ASP A 55 7.83 5.97 9.62
N ASN A 56 6.53 5.97 9.31
CA ASN A 56 5.53 6.37 10.29
C ASN A 56 5.40 5.36 11.41
N ALA A 57 5.52 4.08 11.11
CA ALA A 57 5.47 3.06 12.13
C ALA A 57 6.63 3.23 13.11
N GLY A 58 7.79 3.59 12.60
CA GLY A 58 8.96 3.81 13.44
C GLY A 58 8.79 4.98 14.40
N LEU A 59 7.97 5.96 14.02
CA LEU A 59 7.75 7.12 14.87
C LEU A 59 6.96 6.77 16.12
N PHE A 60 6.20 5.70 16.11
CA PHE A 60 5.37 5.32 17.23
C PHE A 60 6.02 4.28 18.14
N ASP A 61 7.18 3.82 17.78
CA ASP A 61 7.94 2.93 18.64
C ASP A 61 8.79 3.70 19.64
#